data_4cb352d398e5309467b701f04cb618ca
#
_entry.id   4cb352d398e5309467b701f04cb618ca
#
_cell.length_a   1.000
_cell.length_b   1.000
_cell.length_c   1.000
_cell.angle_alpha   90.00
_cell.angle_beta   90.00
_cell.angle_gamma   90.00
#
_symmetry.space_group_name_H-M   'P 1'
#
loop_
_entity.id
_entity.type
_entity.pdbx_description
1 polymer ?
#
loop_
_entity_poly.entity_id
_entity_poly.type
_entity_poly.pdbx_seq_one_letter_code
_entity_poly.pdbx_strand_id
1 'polypeptide(L)'
;GMGIVEDKVIKNHYAAEKILQDICWEEYEDILFVSKSIGTVISSAFARRHQLSAKNILFTPLQQTFLFADGNGIVFHGTADPWADTKDITEGCKKLNLPLILTDEGNHSLETGDTLKDLENLQQIIGLLFNSLDK
;
A
#
# COMPACT_ATOMS: atom_id res chain seq x y z
N GLY A 1 13.48 1.74 14.28
CA GLY A 1 12.74 2.88 14.76
C GLY A 1 12.23 3.78 13.66
N MET A 2 11.49 4.77 14.05
CA MET A 2 10.88 5.77 13.14
C MET A 2 11.91 6.46 12.26
N GLY A 3 13.06 6.88 12.82
CA GLY A 3 14.10 7.56 12.06
C GLY A 3 14.69 6.74 10.91
N ILE A 4 14.85 5.42 11.09
CA ILE A 4 15.34 4.53 10.04
C ILE A 4 14.34 4.42 8.89
N VAL A 5 13.05 4.37 9.21
CA VAL A 5 11.98 4.34 8.19
C VAL A 5 11.96 5.65 7.43
N GLU A 6 12.05 6.78 8.12
CA GLU A 6 12.06 8.11 7.49
C GLU A 6 13.26 8.28 6.55
N ASP A 7 14.45 7.88 6.97
CA ASP A 7 15.66 7.94 6.13
C ASP A 7 15.51 7.08 4.88
N LYS A 8 14.97 5.87 5.02
CA LYS A 8 14.71 4.98 3.88
C LYS A 8 13.67 5.57 2.93
N VAL A 9 12.60 6.18 3.48
CA VAL A 9 11.57 6.82 2.66
C VAL A 9 12.20 7.95 1.83
N ILE A 10 12.96 8.83 2.46
CA ILE A 10 13.59 9.96 1.77
C ILE A 10 14.50 9.46 0.64
N LYS A 11 15.39 8.52 0.94
CA LYS A 11 16.35 7.97 -0.03
C LYS A 11 15.64 7.29 -1.20
N ASN A 12 14.67 6.44 -0.90
CA ASN A 12 13.94 5.70 -1.94
C ASN A 12 12.99 6.60 -2.72
N HIS A 13 12.45 7.64 -2.09
CA HIS A 13 11.63 8.63 -2.78
C HIS A 13 12.44 9.35 -3.86
N TYR A 14 13.67 9.78 -3.57
CA TYR A 14 14.55 10.40 -4.56
C TYR A 14 14.85 9.47 -5.72
N ALA A 15 15.17 8.19 -5.43
CA ALA A 15 15.44 7.20 -6.47
C ALA A 15 14.23 6.95 -7.35
N ALA A 16 13.04 6.83 -6.76
CA ALA A 16 11.79 6.63 -7.48
C ALA A 16 11.45 7.85 -8.36
N GLU A 17 11.55 9.06 -7.82
CA GLU A 17 11.29 10.30 -8.57
C GLU A 17 12.15 10.38 -9.82
N LYS A 18 13.45 10.08 -9.69
CA LYS A 18 14.40 10.13 -10.79
C LYS A 18 14.00 9.22 -11.96
N ILE A 19 13.44 8.05 -11.65
CA ILE A 19 13.04 7.07 -12.66
C ILE A 19 11.64 7.41 -13.20
N LEU A 20 10.68 7.68 -12.31
CA LEU A 20 9.27 7.81 -12.65
C LEU A 20 8.93 9.14 -13.32
N GLN A 21 9.70 10.19 -13.05
CA GLN A 21 9.45 11.50 -13.66
C GLN A 21 9.60 11.50 -15.19
N ASP A 22 10.34 10.54 -15.75
CA ASP A 22 10.56 10.43 -17.19
C ASP A 22 9.39 9.77 -17.93
N ILE A 23 8.41 9.25 -17.19
CA ILE A 23 7.20 8.63 -17.77
C ILE A 23 6.21 9.73 -18.13
N CYS A 24 5.68 9.67 -19.35
CA CYS A 24 4.61 10.57 -19.79
C CYS A 24 3.26 10.11 -19.26
N TRP A 25 2.98 10.43 -18.00
CA TRP A 25 1.78 9.95 -17.30
C TRP A 25 0.48 10.38 -17.98
N GLU A 26 0.45 11.53 -18.61
CA GLU A 26 -0.72 12.07 -19.32
C GLU A 26 -1.12 11.24 -20.56
N GLU A 27 -0.27 10.34 -21.02
CA GLU A 27 -0.60 9.43 -22.12
C GLU A 27 -1.48 8.25 -21.68
N TYR A 28 -1.64 8.06 -20.37
CA TYR A 28 -2.40 6.93 -19.82
C TYR A 28 -3.73 7.41 -19.24
N GLU A 29 -4.81 6.75 -19.60
CA GLU A 29 -6.14 7.00 -19.03
C GLU A 29 -6.27 6.39 -17.64
N ASP A 30 -5.73 5.18 -17.46
CA ASP A 30 -5.79 4.45 -16.20
C ASP A 30 -4.38 4.20 -15.67
N ILE A 31 -4.17 4.58 -14.40
CA ILE A 31 -2.91 4.36 -13.71
C ILE A 31 -3.19 3.50 -12.48
N LEU A 32 -2.45 2.40 -12.35
CA LEU A 32 -2.50 1.51 -11.21
C LEU A 32 -1.13 1.41 -10.57
N PHE A 33 -1.04 1.74 -9.29
CA PHE A 33 0.15 1.47 -8.48
C PHE A 33 -0.10 0.28 -7.57
N VAL A 34 0.80 -0.69 -7.62
CA VAL A 34 0.83 -1.82 -6.69
C VAL A 34 2.11 -1.67 -5.88
N SER A 35 1.97 -1.51 -4.58
CA SER A 35 3.11 -1.22 -3.72
C SER A 35 3.03 -1.98 -2.40
N LYS A 36 4.19 -2.14 -1.76
CA LYS A 36 4.33 -2.88 -0.50
C LYS A 36 5.22 -2.11 0.47
N SER A 37 4.84 -2.12 1.75
CA SER A 37 5.65 -1.56 2.84
C SER A 37 6.02 -0.09 2.59
N ILE A 38 7.30 0.24 2.63
CA ILE A 38 7.80 1.60 2.35
C ILE A 38 7.40 2.09 0.95
N GLY A 39 7.25 1.17 -0.01
CA GLY A 39 6.78 1.49 -1.35
C GLY A 39 5.39 2.12 -1.37
N THR A 40 4.54 1.80 -0.39
CA THR A 40 3.21 2.40 -0.29
C THR A 40 3.27 3.89 0.04
N VAL A 41 4.25 4.29 0.84
CA VAL A 41 4.50 5.71 1.15
C VAL A 41 4.98 6.42 -0.11
N ILE A 42 5.91 5.81 -0.82
CA ILE A 42 6.52 6.38 -2.03
C ILE A 42 5.50 6.53 -3.15
N SER A 43 4.73 5.49 -3.44
CA SER A 43 3.70 5.55 -4.49
C SER A 43 2.63 6.58 -4.18
N SER A 44 2.19 6.66 -2.94
CA SER A 44 1.19 7.63 -2.50
C SER A 44 1.72 9.05 -2.60
N ALA A 45 2.94 9.29 -2.13
CA ALA A 45 3.57 10.61 -2.20
C ALA A 45 3.82 11.04 -3.65
N PHE A 46 4.26 10.13 -4.50
CA PHE A 46 4.49 10.39 -5.92
C PHE A 46 3.18 10.77 -6.63
N ALA A 47 2.13 9.97 -6.44
CA ALA A 47 0.84 10.24 -7.05
C ALA A 47 0.29 11.60 -6.63
N ARG A 48 0.43 11.94 -5.34
CA ARG A 48 -0.03 13.22 -4.80
C ARG A 48 0.78 14.39 -5.35
N ARG A 49 2.10 14.27 -5.37
CA ARG A 49 2.99 15.33 -5.85
C ARG A 49 2.76 15.66 -7.32
N HIS A 50 2.55 14.64 -8.14
CA HIS A 50 2.35 14.79 -9.57
C HIS A 50 0.86 14.90 -9.96
N GLN A 51 -0.03 14.97 -8.98
CA GLN A 51 -1.47 15.11 -9.18
C GLN A 51 -2.04 14.03 -10.10
N LEU A 52 -1.54 12.79 -9.92
CA LEU A 52 -1.98 11.63 -10.70
C LEU A 52 -3.26 11.04 -10.11
N SER A 53 -4.26 10.81 -10.96
CA SER A 53 -5.43 10.04 -10.58
C SER A 53 -5.11 8.56 -10.75
N ALA A 54 -4.49 7.97 -9.72
CA ALA A 54 -4.05 6.58 -9.73
C ALA A 54 -4.82 5.77 -8.71
N LYS A 55 -5.16 4.53 -9.08
CA LYS A 55 -5.66 3.54 -8.12
C LYS A 55 -4.46 2.91 -7.43
N ASN A 56 -4.51 2.84 -6.11
CA ASN A 56 -3.43 2.30 -5.30
C ASN A 56 -3.84 0.99 -4.63
N ILE A 57 -3.07 -0.07 -4.89
CA ILE A 57 -3.16 -1.31 -4.12
C ILE A 57 -2.00 -1.29 -3.14
N LEU A 58 -2.34 -1.16 -1.85
CA LEU A 58 -1.38 -0.90 -0.79
C LEU A 58 -1.25 -2.15 0.09
N PHE A 59 -0.17 -2.90 -0.12
CA PHE A 59 0.15 -4.06 0.70
C PHE A 59 0.99 -3.66 1.91
N THR A 60 0.55 -4.08 3.08
CA THR A 60 1.27 -3.85 4.34
C THR A 60 1.80 -2.43 4.48
N PRO A 61 0.89 -1.42 4.39
CA PRO A 61 1.31 -0.03 4.48
C PRO A 61 1.84 0.30 5.87
N LEU A 62 2.57 1.40 5.93
CA LEU A 62 3.05 1.99 7.17
C LEU A 62 2.10 3.13 7.58
N GLN A 63 2.19 3.54 8.83
CA GLN A 63 1.39 4.68 9.32
C GLN A 63 1.62 5.93 8.46
N GLN A 64 2.85 6.16 8.03
CA GLN A 64 3.23 7.31 7.21
C GLN A 64 2.55 7.33 5.84
N THR A 65 2.12 6.18 5.34
CA THR A 65 1.42 6.06 4.05
C THR A 65 0.18 6.97 4.01
N PHE A 66 -0.54 7.04 5.13
CA PHE A 66 -1.80 7.79 5.22
C PHE A 66 -1.63 9.31 5.25
N LEU A 67 -0.41 9.80 5.36
CA LEU A 67 -0.11 11.22 5.18
C LEU A 67 -0.22 11.64 3.71
N PHE A 68 -0.05 10.72 2.79
CA PHE A 68 0.03 10.99 1.35
C PHE A 68 -1.07 10.30 0.53
N ALA A 69 -1.56 9.15 0.99
CA ALA A 69 -2.58 8.39 0.26
C ALA A 69 -3.88 9.17 0.12
N ASP A 70 -4.56 8.92 -0.98
CA ASP A 70 -5.94 9.37 -1.17
C ASP A 70 -6.93 8.21 -0.96
N GLY A 71 -8.21 8.45 -1.21
CA GLY A 71 -9.26 7.45 -1.03
C GLY A 71 -9.44 6.48 -2.20
N ASN A 72 -8.53 6.46 -3.17
CA ASN A 72 -8.65 5.63 -4.36
C ASN A 72 -7.76 4.40 -4.27
N GLY A 73 -8.31 3.29 -3.80
CA GLY A 73 -7.55 2.06 -3.69
C GLY A 73 -8.08 1.07 -2.67
N ILE A 74 -7.22 0.15 -2.27
CA ILE A 74 -7.51 -0.88 -1.28
C ILE A 74 -6.25 -1.17 -0.45
N VAL A 75 -6.44 -1.48 0.82
CA VAL A 75 -5.35 -1.75 1.77
C VAL A 75 -5.43 -3.20 2.25
N PHE A 76 -4.29 -3.87 2.26
CA PHE A 76 -4.11 -5.20 2.84
C PHE A 76 -3.14 -5.10 4.02
N HIS A 77 -3.58 -5.54 5.19
CA HIS A 77 -2.79 -5.46 6.43
C HIS A 77 -2.84 -6.78 7.21
N GLY A 78 -1.72 -7.19 7.78
CA GLY A 78 -1.62 -8.31 8.69
C GLY A 78 -1.71 -7.86 10.14
N THR A 79 -2.58 -8.48 10.93
CA THR A 79 -2.81 -8.05 12.32
C THR A 79 -1.62 -8.30 13.25
N ALA A 80 -0.66 -9.12 12.83
CA ALA A 80 0.59 -9.37 13.58
C ALA A 80 1.80 -8.66 12.94
N ASP A 81 1.56 -7.67 12.08
CA ASP A 81 2.65 -6.90 11.46
C ASP A 81 3.38 -6.06 12.52
N PRO A 82 4.69 -6.31 12.76
CA PRO A 82 5.43 -5.57 13.76
C PRO A 82 5.80 -4.14 13.33
N TRP A 83 5.65 -3.80 12.04
CA TRP A 83 6.00 -2.49 11.51
C TRP A 83 4.85 -1.49 11.53
N ALA A 84 3.62 -1.97 11.73
CA ALA A 84 2.44 -1.12 11.70
C ALA A 84 1.37 -1.67 12.63
N ASP A 85 0.88 -0.84 13.53
CA ASP A 85 -0.18 -1.20 14.46
C ASP A 85 -1.52 -1.25 13.72
N THR A 86 -2.28 -2.32 13.90
CA THR A 86 -3.61 -2.50 13.27
C THR A 86 -4.54 -1.33 13.58
N LYS A 87 -4.48 -0.79 14.79
CA LYS A 87 -5.28 0.38 15.18
C LYS A 87 -4.99 1.58 14.29
N ASP A 88 -3.72 1.88 14.08
CA ASP A 88 -3.29 3.02 13.27
C ASP A 88 -3.67 2.84 11.80
N ILE A 89 -3.52 1.63 11.28
CA ILE A 89 -3.91 1.31 9.90
C ILE A 89 -5.43 1.42 9.74
N THR A 90 -6.18 0.90 10.69
CA THR A 90 -7.65 0.98 10.67
C THR A 90 -8.13 2.43 10.69
N GLU A 91 -7.56 3.26 11.56
CA GLU A 91 -7.90 4.68 11.64
C GLU A 91 -7.55 5.43 10.34
N GLY A 92 -6.38 5.15 9.77
CA GLY A 92 -5.96 5.75 8.50
C GLY A 92 -6.89 5.40 7.35
N CYS A 93 -7.28 4.14 7.23
CA CYS A 93 -8.21 3.68 6.20
C CYS A 93 -9.61 4.29 6.38
N LYS A 94 -10.08 4.34 7.62
CA LYS A 94 -11.39 4.92 7.94
C LYS A 94 -11.44 6.40 7.59
N LYS A 95 -10.39 7.14 7.91
CA LYS A 95 -10.29 8.57 7.63
C LYS A 95 -10.33 8.87 6.14
N LEU A 96 -9.70 8.04 5.31
CA LEU A 96 -9.63 8.21 3.87
C LEU A 96 -10.72 7.42 3.11
N ASN A 97 -11.56 6.69 3.83
CA ASN A 97 -12.59 5.83 3.25
C ASN A 97 -12.00 4.76 2.31
N LEU A 98 -10.86 4.20 2.69
CA LEU A 98 -10.21 3.11 1.97
C LEU A 98 -10.70 1.76 2.49
N PRO A 99 -11.11 0.83 1.60
CA PRO A 99 -11.37 -0.54 2.00
C PRO A 99 -10.13 -1.16 2.64
N LEU A 100 -10.31 -1.82 3.78
CA LEU A 100 -9.26 -2.48 4.53
C LEU A 100 -9.53 -3.97 4.62
N ILE A 101 -8.60 -4.78 4.14
CA ILE A 101 -8.66 -6.23 4.22
C ILE A 101 -7.60 -6.70 5.22
N LEU A 102 -8.04 -7.35 6.28
CA LEU A 102 -7.16 -7.84 7.35
C LEU A 102 -6.84 -9.31 7.11
N THR A 103 -5.55 -9.65 7.26
CA THR A 103 -5.09 -11.03 7.37
C THR A 103 -4.84 -11.29 8.85
N ASP A 104 -5.69 -12.11 9.47
CA ASP A 104 -5.59 -12.42 10.88
C ASP A 104 -4.27 -13.17 11.17
N GLU A 105 -3.54 -12.71 12.19
CA GLU A 105 -2.23 -13.22 12.56
C GLU A 105 -1.16 -13.08 11.45
N GLY A 106 -1.47 -12.38 10.37
CA GLY A 106 -0.52 -12.12 9.28
C GLY A 106 0.58 -11.15 9.70
N ASN A 107 1.82 -11.47 9.31
CA ASN A 107 2.98 -10.61 9.54
C ASN A 107 3.11 -9.55 8.43
N HIS A 108 4.28 -8.91 8.35
CA HIS A 108 4.56 -7.89 7.33
C HIS A 108 4.57 -8.42 5.88
N SER A 109 4.54 -9.72 5.70
CA SER A 109 4.39 -10.38 4.39
C SER A 109 3.02 -11.03 4.22
N LEU A 110 2.07 -10.77 5.12
CA LEU A 110 0.74 -11.36 5.18
C LEU A 110 0.78 -12.88 5.37
N GLU A 111 1.82 -13.36 6.03
CA GLU A 111 2.03 -14.80 6.32
C GLU A 111 1.82 -15.05 7.79
N THR A 112 1.19 -16.21 8.10
CA THR A 112 0.89 -16.63 9.46
C THR A 112 1.85 -17.70 9.99
N GLY A 113 2.63 -18.32 9.10
CA GLY A 113 3.45 -19.49 9.41
C GLY A 113 2.74 -20.82 9.18
N ASP A 114 1.45 -20.81 8.91
CA ASP A 114 0.68 -22.00 8.53
C ASP A 114 0.49 -21.98 7.01
N THR A 115 1.13 -22.91 6.32
CA THR A 115 1.15 -22.96 4.86
C THR A 115 -0.24 -23.03 4.23
N LEU A 116 -1.12 -23.88 4.77
CA LEU A 116 -2.47 -24.03 4.22
C LEU A 116 -3.30 -22.76 4.42
N LYS A 117 -3.20 -22.18 5.60
CA LYS A 117 -3.88 -20.93 5.91
C LYS A 117 -3.37 -19.78 5.02
N ASP A 118 -2.06 -19.73 4.80
CA ASP A 118 -1.44 -18.71 3.94
C ASP A 118 -1.89 -18.85 2.49
N LEU A 119 -2.04 -20.07 1.98
CA LEU A 119 -2.58 -20.31 0.64
C LEU A 119 -4.03 -19.89 0.52
N GLU A 120 -4.86 -20.15 1.51
CA GLU A 120 -6.26 -19.71 1.54
C GLU A 120 -6.35 -18.19 1.56
N ASN A 121 -5.54 -17.55 2.40
CA ASN A 121 -5.48 -16.08 2.48
C ASN A 121 -5.04 -15.48 1.15
N LEU A 122 -4.03 -16.04 0.50
CA LEU A 122 -3.54 -15.57 -0.80
C LEU A 122 -4.63 -15.71 -1.87
N GLN A 123 -5.37 -16.80 -1.87
CA GLN A 123 -6.49 -17.01 -2.78
C GLN A 123 -7.56 -15.93 -2.62
N GLN A 124 -7.91 -15.59 -1.39
CA GLN A 124 -8.85 -14.51 -1.10
C GLN A 124 -8.34 -13.14 -1.58
N ILE A 125 -7.08 -12.84 -1.33
CA ILE A 125 -6.45 -11.59 -1.75
C ILE A 125 -6.51 -11.46 -3.27
N ILE A 126 -6.12 -12.51 -3.99
CA ILE A 126 -6.16 -12.52 -5.46
C ILE A 126 -7.58 -12.30 -5.98
N GLY A 127 -8.57 -12.97 -5.39
CA GLY A 127 -9.98 -12.79 -5.76
C GLY A 127 -10.46 -11.35 -5.55
N LEU A 128 -10.10 -10.74 -4.43
CA LEU A 128 -10.44 -9.34 -4.13
C LEU A 128 -9.75 -8.36 -5.08
N LEU A 129 -8.50 -8.64 -5.45
CA LEU A 129 -7.77 -7.82 -6.42
C LEU A 129 -8.43 -7.83 -7.79
N PHE A 130 -8.81 -9.00 -8.30
CA PHE A 130 -9.51 -9.10 -9.59
C PHE A 130 -10.83 -8.33 -9.56
N ASN A 131 -11.62 -8.46 -8.50
CA ASN A 131 -12.87 -7.72 -8.36
C ASN A 131 -12.63 -6.21 -8.28
N SER A 132 -11.56 -5.78 -7.65
CA SER A 132 -11.20 -4.37 -7.55
C SER A 132 -10.74 -3.78 -8.88
N LEU A 133 -10.05 -4.56 -9.71
CA LEU A 133 -9.55 -4.10 -11.02
C LEU A 133 -10.65 -4.00 -12.07
N ASP A 134 -11.71 -4.80 -11.96
CA ASP A 134 -12.86 -4.78 -12.88
C ASP A 134 -13.78 -3.57 -12.68
N LYS A 135 -13.52 -2.78 -11.67
CA LYS A 135 -14.26 -1.57 -11.35
C LYS A 135 -13.41 -0.34 -11.66
#